data_9118d7aa5762be542888b26320f1e3a7
#
_entry.id   9118d7aa5762be542888b26320f1e3a7
#
_cell.length_a   1.000
_cell.length_b   1.000
_cell.length_c   1.000
_cell.angle_alpha   90.00
_cell.angle_beta   90.00
_cell.angle_gamma   90.00
#
_symmetry.space_group_name_H-M   'P 1'
#
loop_
_entity.id
_entity.type
_entity.pdbx_description
1 polymer ?
#
loop_
_entity_poly.entity_id
_entity_poly.type
_entity_poly.pdbx_seq_one_letter_code
_entity_poly.pdbx_strand_id
1 'polypeptide(L)'
;MIRVIIVDDEPLALVSMKKHLNEFDNIEVIRTFTTAKDVLKEGPTLDFQVAFLDVEMPGMSGLEVAQLLKTWDKNICIIFVTAYRDYAVQAFDVQSLDYLLKPVSKSRLEITINRIQKLFQKNLSSEKTRTHQKPMLQIRCFGEFVVSFDEKVIHWRTIKSKELFAFLFLQLHMPVPRDNILDSLWSDTDVKKARVQLHTTVSYLRTTLSSYGYTDVIEYANGCYILKLNDFQCDAFDLEDILNTKAETGRLNIEKAEELIQNYHGEFMATMDYAWTTSKANLMNKQFSQLLDELILYYSKNQNLKNRERSLLFALEFNPYSDKIVQQLIQYYTEIGNRAEAIKIYHSFNSLLLTELNVSPSQETTELFQNVLHAHEKEHETSVYP
;
A
#
# COMPACT_ATOMS: atom_id res chain seq x y z
N MET A 1 -11.44 16.92 -14.91
CA MET A 1 -12.04 15.57 -14.96
C MET A 1 -10.95 14.62 -15.44
N ILE A 2 -10.73 13.52 -14.76
CA ILE A 2 -9.69 12.53 -15.08
C ILE A 2 -10.30 11.50 -16.01
N ARG A 3 -9.76 11.37 -17.22
CA ARG A 3 -10.27 10.45 -18.25
C ARG A 3 -9.62 9.09 -18.13
N VAL A 4 -10.45 8.05 -18.09
CA VAL A 4 -10.06 6.69 -17.76
C VAL A 4 -10.48 5.72 -18.86
N ILE A 5 -9.63 4.73 -19.15
CA ILE A 5 -10.00 3.54 -19.90
C ILE A 5 -10.01 2.31 -18.99
N ILE A 6 -10.83 1.31 -19.30
CA ILE A 6 -10.90 0.02 -18.61
C ILE A 6 -10.68 -1.09 -19.65
N VAL A 7 -9.83 -2.04 -19.34
CA VAL A 7 -9.52 -3.18 -20.22
C VAL A 7 -9.66 -4.46 -19.41
N ASP A 8 -10.60 -5.32 -19.82
CA ASP A 8 -10.92 -6.58 -19.13
C ASP A 8 -11.67 -7.48 -20.11
N ASP A 9 -11.26 -8.71 -20.29
CA ASP A 9 -11.89 -9.63 -21.24
C ASP A 9 -13.27 -10.10 -20.78
N GLU A 10 -13.62 -9.90 -19.50
CA GLU A 10 -14.92 -10.20 -18.94
C GLU A 10 -15.89 -9.00 -19.06
N PRO A 11 -16.95 -9.05 -19.89
CA PRO A 11 -17.89 -7.94 -20.05
C PRO A 11 -18.59 -7.52 -18.75
N LEU A 12 -18.84 -8.47 -17.84
CA LEU A 12 -19.46 -8.17 -16.54
C LEU A 12 -18.53 -7.40 -15.61
N ALA A 13 -17.22 -7.70 -15.63
CA ALA A 13 -16.21 -6.95 -14.87
C ALA A 13 -16.12 -5.50 -15.37
N LEU A 14 -16.14 -5.27 -16.69
CA LEU A 14 -16.20 -3.93 -17.28
C LEU A 14 -17.41 -3.14 -16.81
N VAL A 15 -18.61 -3.75 -16.82
CA VAL A 15 -19.86 -3.09 -16.37
C VAL A 15 -19.77 -2.74 -14.89
N SER A 16 -19.31 -3.67 -14.06
CA SER A 16 -19.16 -3.47 -12.62
C SER A 16 -18.16 -2.35 -12.30
N MET A 17 -16.97 -2.40 -12.90
CA MET A 17 -15.93 -1.40 -12.68
C MET A 17 -16.38 -0.02 -13.16
N LYS A 18 -17.00 0.07 -14.36
CA LYS A 18 -17.55 1.31 -14.87
C LYS A 18 -18.61 1.90 -13.94
N LYS A 19 -19.49 1.07 -13.37
CA LYS A 19 -20.50 1.50 -12.41
C LYS A 19 -19.84 2.11 -11.17
N HIS A 20 -18.84 1.43 -10.60
CA HIS A 20 -18.13 1.91 -9.42
C HIS A 20 -17.34 3.21 -9.69
N LEU A 21 -16.68 3.32 -10.85
CA LEU A 21 -15.94 4.53 -11.23
C LEU A 21 -16.85 5.73 -11.48
N ASN A 22 -18.05 5.52 -12.02
CA ASN A 22 -19.04 6.59 -12.26
C ASN A 22 -19.65 7.15 -10.97
N GLU A 23 -19.41 6.54 -9.79
CA GLU A 23 -19.80 7.11 -8.50
C GLU A 23 -18.88 8.28 -8.06
N PHE A 24 -17.78 8.54 -8.78
CA PHE A 24 -16.81 9.60 -8.50
C PHE A 24 -16.95 10.74 -9.51
N ASP A 25 -17.43 11.91 -9.07
CA ASP A 25 -17.73 13.07 -9.92
C ASP A 25 -16.59 13.59 -10.79
N ASN A 26 -15.35 13.26 -10.43
CA ASN A 26 -14.13 13.73 -11.10
C ASN A 26 -13.48 12.68 -12.00
N ILE A 27 -14.08 11.51 -12.16
CA ILE A 27 -13.65 10.42 -13.05
C ILE A 27 -14.61 10.33 -14.24
N GLU A 28 -14.06 10.21 -15.44
CA GLU A 28 -14.79 9.97 -16.67
C GLU A 28 -14.28 8.71 -17.37
N VAL A 29 -15.09 7.65 -17.42
CA VAL A 29 -14.76 6.45 -18.19
C VAL A 29 -15.07 6.70 -19.66
N ILE A 30 -14.04 7.06 -20.44
CA ILE A 30 -14.20 7.42 -21.85
C ILE A 30 -14.35 6.19 -22.77
N ARG A 31 -13.73 5.05 -22.41
CA ARG A 31 -13.78 3.83 -23.19
C ARG A 31 -13.58 2.58 -22.33
N THR A 32 -14.21 1.48 -22.76
CA THR A 32 -13.97 0.13 -22.22
C THR A 32 -13.59 -0.80 -23.35
N PHE A 33 -12.67 -1.72 -23.13
CA PHE A 33 -12.16 -2.66 -24.10
C PHE A 33 -12.21 -4.08 -23.56
N THR A 34 -12.61 -5.04 -24.38
CA THR A 34 -12.60 -6.46 -24.06
C THR A 34 -11.37 -7.19 -24.60
N THR A 35 -10.55 -6.54 -25.40
CA THR A 35 -9.32 -7.12 -25.93
C THR A 35 -8.17 -6.11 -25.98
N ALA A 36 -6.95 -6.60 -25.78
CA ALA A 36 -5.74 -5.79 -25.96
C ALA A 36 -5.61 -5.26 -27.39
N LYS A 37 -6.08 -6.01 -28.38
CA LYS A 37 -6.02 -5.62 -29.80
C LYS A 37 -6.82 -4.33 -30.07
N ASP A 38 -7.97 -4.18 -29.44
CA ASP A 38 -8.79 -2.97 -29.59
C ASP A 38 -8.14 -1.77 -28.91
N VAL A 39 -7.47 -1.98 -27.78
CA VAL A 39 -6.65 -0.94 -27.13
C VAL A 39 -5.56 -0.44 -28.06
N LEU A 40 -4.83 -1.36 -28.73
CA LEU A 40 -3.77 -1.00 -29.67
C LEU A 40 -4.28 -0.23 -30.90
N LYS A 41 -5.49 -0.55 -31.36
CA LYS A 41 -6.10 0.07 -32.53
C LYS A 41 -6.66 1.46 -32.23
N GLU A 42 -7.38 1.61 -31.14
CA GLU A 42 -8.12 2.84 -30.78
C GLU A 42 -7.37 3.73 -29.79
N GLY A 43 -6.59 3.13 -28.88
CA GLY A 43 -5.91 3.81 -27.77
C GLY A 43 -5.03 4.99 -28.18
N PRO A 44 -4.22 4.92 -29.26
CA PRO A 44 -3.38 6.05 -29.69
C PRO A 44 -4.15 7.31 -30.07
N THR A 45 -5.46 7.18 -30.38
CA THR A 45 -6.32 8.31 -30.74
C THR A 45 -7.12 8.86 -29.56
N LEU A 46 -7.09 8.18 -28.41
CA LEU A 46 -7.82 8.56 -27.23
C LEU A 46 -6.95 9.40 -26.30
N ASP A 47 -7.54 10.43 -25.75
CA ASP A 47 -6.88 11.27 -24.75
C ASP A 47 -7.35 10.82 -23.35
N PHE A 48 -6.56 9.97 -22.70
CA PHE A 48 -6.80 9.46 -21.35
C PHE A 48 -5.54 9.53 -20.49
N GLN A 49 -5.72 9.59 -19.19
CA GLN A 49 -4.63 9.70 -18.23
C GLN A 49 -4.46 8.43 -17.38
N VAL A 50 -5.50 7.59 -17.29
CA VAL A 50 -5.52 6.44 -16.39
C VAL A 50 -6.04 5.22 -17.14
N ALA A 51 -5.39 4.06 -16.94
CA ALA A 51 -5.83 2.79 -17.47
C ALA A 51 -6.00 1.76 -16.33
N PHE A 52 -7.21 1.20 -16.19
CA PHE A 52 -7.48 0.03 -15.38
C PHE A 52 -7.38 -1.20 -16.26
N LEU A 53 -6.47 -2.13 -15.94
CA LEU A 53 -6.14 -3.27 -16.78
C LEU A 53 -6.31 -4.58 -16.01
N ASP A 54 -7.04 -5.54 -16.55
CA ASP A 54 -6.89 -6.91 -16.07
C ASP A 54 -5.53 -7.46 -16.49
N VAL A 55 -4.94 -8.29 -15.64
CA VAL A 55 -3.63 -8.89 -15.90
C VAL A 55 -3.75 -10.07 -16.87
N GLU A 56 -4.70 -10.96 -16.64
CA GLU A 56 -4.89 -12.13 -17.47
C GLU A 56 -5.98 -11.89 -18.54
N MET A 57 -5.54 -11.72 -19.78
CA MET A 57 -6.42 -11.58 -20.92
C MET A 57 -5.94 -12.48 -22.08
N PRO A 58 -6.86 -13.02 -22.90
CA PRO A 58 -6.50 -13.83 -24.04
C PRO A 58 -5.62 -13.11 -25.05
N GLY A 59 -4.50 -13.71 -25.42
CA GLY A 59 -3.59 -13.24 -26.46
C GLY A 59 -2.48 -12.33 -25.96
N MET A 60 -2.79 -11.21 -25.32
CA MET A 60 -1.82 -10.28 -24.77
C MET A 60 -2.23 -9.94 -23.33
N SER A 61 -1.33 -10.11 -22.39
CA SER A 61 -1.55 -9.83 -20.98
C SER A 61 -1.68 -8.33 -20.69
N GLY A 62 -2.35 -7.98 -19.61
CA GLY A 62 -2.42 -6.58 -19.16
C GLY A 62 -1.06 -5.97 -18.84
N LEU A 63 -0.08 -6.78 -18.45
CA LEU A 63 1.30 -6.33 -18.23
C LEU A 63 1.94 -5.86 -19.53
N GLU A 64 1.76 -6.62 -20.62
CA GLU A 64 2.26 -6.23 -21.95
C GLU A 64 1.53 -4.99 -22.48
N VAL A 65 0.22 -4.90 -22.27
CA VAL A 65 -0.56 -3.69 -22.60
C VAL A 65 -0.03 -2.50 -21.82
N ALA A 66 0.24 -2.62 -20.53
CA ALA A 66 0.76 -1.54 -19.70
C ALA A 66 2.13 -1.04 -20.18
N GLN A 67 3.04 -1.96 -20.54
CA GLN A 67 4.33 -1.61 -21.13
C GLN A 67 4.17 -0.79 -22.42
N LEU A 68 3.26 -1.20 -23.29
CA LEU A 68 2.97 -0.48 -24.53
C LEU A 68 2.36 0.89 -24.27
N LEU A 69 1.40 1.01 -23.35
CA LEU A 69 0.82 2.30 -22.96
C LEU A 69 1.89 3.27 -22.44
N LYS A 70 2.85 2.78 -21.67
CA LYS A 70 4.00 3.58 -21.20
C LYS A 70 4.96 4.01 -22.32
N THR A 71 4.99 3.33 -23.45
CA THR A 71 5.74 3.81 -24.63
C THR A 71 5.02 4.95 -25.35
N TRP A 72 3.69 5.03 -25.30
CA TRP A 72 2.92 6.13 -25.88
C TRP A 72 3.03 7.40 -25.04
N ASP A 73 2.78 7.27 -23.73
CA ASP A 73 3.00 8.34 -22.76
C ASP A 73 3.43 7.74 -21.41
N LYS A 74 4.62 8.13 -20.94
CA LYS A 74 5.15 7.69 -19.63
C LYS A 74 4.29 8.15 -18.45
N ASN A 75 3.49 9.19 -18.63
CA ASN A 75 2.62 9.75 -17.57
C ASN A 75 1.29 9.01 -17.43
N ILE A 76 0.94 8.09 -18.36
CA ILE A 76 -0.27 7.27 -18.19
C ILE A 76 -0.17 6.49 -16.89
N CYS A 77 -1.15 6.68 -16.02
CA CYS A 77 -1.25 6.00 -14.75
C CYS A 77 -1.87 4.62 -14.95
N ILE A 78 -1.18 3.56 -14.54
CA ILE A 78 -1.62 2.17 -14.68
C ILE A 78 -2.13 1.67 -13.34
N ILE A 79 -3.31 1.04 -13.33
CA ILE A 79 -3.86 0.30 -12.20
C ILE A 79 -4.21 -1.10 -12.70
N PHE A 80 -3.70 -2.13 -12.05
CA PHE A 80 -4.10 -3.49 -12.34
C PHE A 80 -5.33 -3.89 -11.52
N VAL A 81 -6.23 -4.68 -12.15
CA VAL A 81 -7.46 -5.19 -11.53
C VAL A 81 -7.58 -6.66 -11.92
N THR A 82 -7.28 -7.58 -11.01
CA THR A 82 -7.20 -9.01 -11.35
C THR A 82 -7.66 -9.91 -10.21
N ALA A 83 -7.99 -11.17 -10.53
CA ALA A 83 -8.30 -12.19 -9.54
C ALA A 83 -7.05 -12.82 -8.89
N TYR A 84 -5.86 -12.59 -9.44
CA TYR A 84 -4.63 -13.28 -9.07
C TYR A 84 -3.71 -12.39 -8.24
N ARG A 85 -3.07 -12.96 -7.21
CA ARG A 85 -2.10 -12.25 -6.33
C ARG A 85 -0.67 -12.29 -6.86
N ASP A 86 -0.34 -13.30 -7.65
CA ASP A 86 1.04 -13.65 -8.03
C ASP A 86 1.70 -12.66 -8.99
N TYR A 87 0.92 -11.83 -9.68
CA TYR A 87 1.42 -10.84 -10.64
C TYR A 87 1.77 -9.47 -10.01
N ALA A 88 1.55 -9.32 -8.71
CA ALA A 88 1.85 -8.06 -8.01
C ALA A 88 3.32 -7.63 -8.18
N VAL A 89 4.27 -8.59 -8.16
CA VAL A 89 5.70 -8.32 -8.38
C VAL A 89 5.97 -7.81 -9.80
N GLN A 90 5.35 -8.42 -10.81
CA GLN A 90 5.52 -8.02 -12.22
C GLN A 90 4.83 -6.69 -12.55
N ALA A 91 3.75 -6.35 -11.83
CA ALA A 91 3.09 -5.05 -11.94
C ALA A 91 4.01 -3.88 -11.55
N PHE A 92 4.97 -4.11 -10.66
CA PHE A 92 5.98 -3.12 -10.27
C PHE A 92 6.96 -2.80 -11.40
N ASP A 93 7.35 -3.76 -12.24
CA ASP A 93 8.27 -3.54 -13.36
C ASP A 93 7.70 -2.52 -14.36
N VAL A 94 6.39 -2.38 -14.41
CA VAL A 94 5.66 -1.45 -15.29
C VAL A 94 5.34 -0.12 -14.58
N GLN A 95 5.79 0.09 -13.34
CA GLN A 95 5.50 1.29 -12.54
C GLN A 95 3.99 1.57 -12.44
N SER A 96 3.19 0.55 -12.07
CA SER A 96 1.77 0.73 -11.78
C SER A 96 1.57 1.58 -10.53
N LEU A 97 0.52 2.41 -10.51
CA LEU A 97 0.14 3.20 -9.34
C LEU A 97 -0.47 2.32 -8.25
N ASP A 98 -1.23 1.31 -8.65
CA ASP A 98 -1.95 0.45 -7.72
C ASP A 98 -2.27 -0.93 -8.33
N TYR A 99 -2.60 -1.88 -7.43
CA TYR A 99 -2.97 -3.25 -7.78
C TYR A 99 -4.21 -3.65 -6.98
N LEU A 100 -5.30 -3.97 -7.66
CA LEU A 100 -6.61 -4.26 -7.08
C LEU A 100 -6.97 -5.72 -7.31
N LEU A 101 -7.38 -6.42 -6.25
CA LEU A 101 -7.88 -7.77 -6.35
C LEU A 101 -9.39 -7.76 -6.61
N LYS A 102 -9.87 -8.58 -7.54
CA LYS A 102 -11.29 -8.86 -7.77
C LYS A 102 -11.81 -9.80 -6.65
N PRO A 103 -13.01 -9.54 -6.08
CA PRO A 103 -13.92 -8.43 -6.35
C PRO A 103 -13.41 -7.11 -5.72
N VAL A 104 -13.40 -6.04 -6.51
CA VAL A 104 -12.92 -4.73 -6.03
C VAL A 104 -13.97 -4.13 -5.09
N SER A 105 -13.60 -3.94 -3.83
CA SER A 105 -14.45 -3.26 -2.87
C SER A 105 -14.48 -1.75 -3.13
N LYS A 106 -15.61 -1.11 -2.82
CA LYS A 106 -15.77 0.34 -2.97
C LYS A 106 -14.72 1.11 -2.17
N SER A 107 -14.46 0.71 -0.93
CA SER A 107 -13.46 1.33 -0.06
C SER A 107 -12.04 1.25 -0.65
N ARG A 108 -11.68 0.10 -1.25
CA ARG A 108 -10.38 -0.07 -1.89
C ARG A 108 -10.24 0.80 -3.15
N LEU A 109 -11.31 0.88 -3.94
CA LEU A 109 -11.36 1.75 -5.11
C LEU A 109 -11.29 3.25 -4.72
N GLU A 110 -11.95 3.68 -3.63
CA GLU A 110 -11.84 5.04 -3.11
C GLU A 110 -10.39 5.42 -2.77
N ILE A 111 -9.62 4.52 -2.17
CA ILE A 111 -8.20 4.74 -1.88
C ILE A 111 -7.42 4.97 -3.18
N THR A 112 -7.64 4.12 -4.18
CA THR A 112 -6.99 4.24 -5.49
C THR A 112 -7.34 5.55 -6.19
N ILE A 113 -8.63 5.92 -6.18
CA ILE A 113 -9.08 7.18 -6.78
C ILE A 113 -8.49 8.39 -6.06
N ASN A 114 -8.40 8.37 -4.73
CA ASN A 114 -7.73 9.44 -3.99
C ASN A 114 -6.23 9.56 -4.34
N ARG A 115 -5.54 8.43 -4.58
CA ARG A 115 -4.14 8.43 -5.07
C ARG A 115 -4.04 9.06 -6.46
N ILE A 116 -4.93 8.68 -7.37
CA ILE A 116 -5.01 9.26 -8.72
C ILE A 116 -5.24 10.77 -8.63
N GLN A 117 -6.21 11.21 -7.85
CA GLN A 117 -6.54 12.63 -7.69
C GLN A 117 -5.36 13.45 -7.14
N LYS A 118 -4.70 12.96 -6.09
CA LYS A 118 -3.51 13.60 -5.54
C LYS A 118 -2.39 13.72 -6.58
N LEU A 119 -2.15 12.68 -7.37
CA LEU A 119 -1.15 12.68 -8.44
C LEU A 119 -1.45 13.75 -9.49
N PHE A 120 -2.71 13.89 -9.91
CA PHE A 120 -3.11 14.90 -10.90
C PHE A 120 -3.27 16.31 -10.30
N GLN A 121 -3.69 16.45 -9.03
CA GLN A 121 -3.70 17.75 -8.34
C GLN A 121 -2.28 18.27 -8.10
N LYS A 122 -1.33 17.40 -7.76
CA LYS A 122 0.07 17.75 -7.60
C LYS A 122 0.68 18.25 -8.92
N ASN A 123 0.30 17.65 -10.06
CA ASN A 123 0.69 18.12 -11.40
C ASN A 123 0.08 19.48 -11.78
N LEU A 124 -1.16 19.80 -11.32
CA LEU A 124 -1.81 21.09 -11.55
C LEU A 124 -1.36 22.18 -10.56
N SER A 125 -0.97 21.80 -9.34
CA SER A 125 -0.45 22.73 -8.33
C SER A 125 1.05 22.99 -8.49
N SER A 126 1.80 22.11 -9.15
CA SER A 126 3.23 22.34 -9.46
C SER A 126 3.46 23.47 -10.45
N GLU A 127 2.46 23.90 -11.21
CA GLU A 127 2.53 25.13 -12.00
C GLU A 127 2.19 26.42 -11.21
N LYS A 128 1.51 26.33 -10.06
CA LYS A 128 1.04 27.52 -9.33
C LYS A 128 1.61 27.73 -7.91
N THR A 129 2.23 26.73 -7.31
CA THR A 129 2.82 26.89 -5.96
C THR A 129 4.08 26.03 -5.82
N ARG A 130 5.16 26.40 -6.51
CA ARG A 130 6.50 26.11 -6.05
C ARG A 130 6.79 27.00 -4.82
N THR A 131 6.18 26.68 -3.70
CA THR A 131 6.82 26.98 -2.43
C THR A 131 8.10 26.17 -2.41
N HIS A 132 9.23 26.85 -2.27
CA HIS A 132 10.59 26.30 -2.25
C HIS A 132 10.78 25.31 -1.08
N GLN A 133 10.21 24.11 -1.16
CA GLN A 133 10.72 23.02 -0.35
C GLN A 133 12.00 22.54 -1.00
N LYS A 134 13.10 22.64 -0.26
CA LYS A 134 14.40 22.12 -0.67
C LYS A 134 14.24 20.67 -1.10
N PRO A 135 14.73 20.27 -2.30
CA PRO A 135 14.65 18.86 -2.71
C PRO A 135 15.26 17.98 -1.63
N MET A 136 14.52 16.95 -1.22
CA MET A 136 14.94 16.03 -0.17
C MET A 136 14.69 14.57 -0.57
N LEU A 137 15.38 13.65 0.09
CA LEU A 137 15.14 12.23 -0.08
C LEU A 137 13.77 11.86 0.47
N GLN A 138 13.03 11.09 -0.33
CA GLN A 138 11.80 10.43 0.07
C GLN A 138 12.06 8.93 0.11
N ILE A 139 11.82 8.31 1.26
CA ILE A 139 12.11 6.91 1.52
C ILE A 139 10.81 6.22 1.88
N ARG A 140 10.43 5.27 1.07
CA ARG A 140 9.25 4.44 1.30
C ARG A 140 9.68 3.08 1.78
N CYS A 141 9.21 2.70 2.96
CA CYS A 141 9.46 1.41 3.59
C CYS A 141 8.25 0.48 3.56
N PHE A 142 7.02 1.03 3.48
CA PHE A 142 5.82 0.21 3.36
C PHE A 142 5.56 -0.17 1.90
N GLY A 143 5.57 -1.49 1.63
CA GLY A 143 5.63 -2.11 0.31
C GLY A 143 7.07 -2.35 -0.14
N GLU A 144 7.38 -2.03 -1.39
CA GLU A 144 8.76 -2.06 -1.87
C GLU A 144 9.57 -0.93 -1.23
N PHE A 145 10.78 -1.24 -0.79
CA PHE A 145 11.74 -0.22 -0.37
C PHE A 145 12.20 0.63 -1.55
N VAL A 146 11.74 1.89 -1.57
CA VAL A 146 12.04 2.83 -2.66
C VAL A 146 12.64 4.10 -2.07
N VAL A 147 13.72 4.55 -2.67
CA VAL A 147 14.31 5.86 -2.36
C VAL A 147 14.20 6.73 -3.59
N SER A 148 13.66 7.93 -3.44
CA SER A 148 13.51 8.91 -4.51
C SER A 148 14.04 10.27 -4.08
N PHE A 149 14.42 11.08 -5.05
CA PHE A 149 14.85 12.46 -4.88
C PHE A 149 14.15 13.31 -5.93
N ASP A 150 13.45 14.35 -5.52
CA ASP A 150 12.66 15.19 -6.43
C ASP A 150 11.73 14.34 -7.35
N GLU A 151 10.99 13.41 -6.72
CA GLU A 151 10.04 12.48 -7.37
C GLU A 151 10.67 11.44 -8.32
N LYS A 152 11.99 11.46 -8.49
CA LYS A 152 12.70 10.48 -9.33
C LYS A 152 13.31 9.39 -8.47
N VAL A 153 13.01 8.13 -8.79
CA VAL A 153 13.60 6.98 -8.09
C VAL A 153 15.11 6.97 -8.28
N ILE A 154 15.84 6.77 -7.19
CA ILE A 154 17.30 6.67 -7.21
C ILE A 154 17.71 5.36 -7.88
N HIS A 155 18.57 5.47 -8.90
CA HIS A 155 19.20 4.33 -9.53
C HIS A 155 20.42 3.87 -8.74
N TRP A 156 20.30 2.69 -8.12
CA TRP A 156 21.40 2.06 -7.39
C TRP A 156 22.35 1.34 -8.36
N ARG A 157 23.63 1.54 -8.19
CA ARG A 157 24.64 0.87 -9.06
C ARG A 157 24.59 -0.66 -8.95
N THR A 158 24.22 -1.17 -7.77
CA THR A 158 24.04 -2.60 -7.50
C THR A 158 22.90 -2.82 -6.50
N ILE A 159 22.28 -4.01 -6.52
CA ILE A 159 21.28 -4.42 -5.52
C ILE A 159 21.89 -4.35 -4.12
N LYS A 160 23.16 -4.77 -3.94
CA LYS A 160 23.87 -4.68 -2.66
C LYS A 160 24.09 -3.25 -2.17
N SER A 161 24.14 -2.25 -3.05
CA SER A 161 24.18 -0.84 -2.62
C SER A 161 22.85 -0.38 -2.05
N LYS A 162 21.72 -0.80 -2.65
CA LYS A 162 20.37 -0.57 -2.13
C LYS A 162 20.19 -1.26 -0.77
N GLU A 163 20.60 -2.51 -0.67
CA GLU A 163 20.53 -3.33 0.55
C GLU A 163 21.36 -2.72 1.69
N LEU A 164 22.61 -2.34 1.41
CA LEU A 164 23.46 -1.68 2.42
C LEU A 164 22.88 -0.34 2.87
N PHE A 165 22.33 0.44 1.97
CA PHE A 165 21.66 1.69 2.34
C PHE A 165 20.48 1.40 3.27
N ALA A 166 19.60 0.46 2.91
CA ALA A 166 18.46 0.09 3.74
C ALA A 166 18.89 -0.40 5.13
N PHE A 167 19.92 -1.25 5.20
CA PHE A 167 20.46 -1.77 6.45
C PHE A 167 20.98 -0.66 7.38
N LEU A 168 21.76 0.28 6.84
CA LEU A 168 22.28 1.42 7.60
C LEU A 168 21.19 2.44 7.94
N PHE A 169 20.20 2.62 7.06
CA PHE A 169 19.09 3.53 7.26
C PHE A 169 18.19 3.11 8.42
N LEU A 170 17.93 1.81 8.59
CA LEU A 170 17.16 1.32 9.74
C LEU A 170 17.91 1.48 11.08
N GLN A 171 19.19 1.76 11.03
CA GLN A 171 20.07 2.06 12.18
C GLN A 171 20.64 3.50 12.10
N LEU A 172 19.82 4.41 11.57
CA LEU A 172 20.21 5.79 11.31
C LEU A 172 20.83 6.44 12.55
N HIS A 173 21.95 7.14 12.35
CA HIS A 173 22.77 7.80 13.40
C HIS A 173 23.44 6.85 14.41
N MET A 174 23.21 5.54 14.32
CA MET A 174 23.85 4.58 15.21
C MET A 174 25.14 3.99 14.61
N PRO A 175 26.16 3.76 15.42
CA PRO A 175 27.38 3.10 14.96
C PRO A 175 27.10 1.61 14.71
N VAL A 176 27.25 1.17 13.47
CA VAL A 176 27.03 -0.21 13.04
C VAL A 176 28.38 -0.88 12.84
N PRO A 177 28.75 -1.89 13.65
CA PRO A 177 29.99 -2.61 13.51
C PRO A 177 30.12 -3.22 12.10
N ARG A 178 31.30 -3.07 11.51
CA ARG A 178 31.59 -3.66 10.19
C ARG A 178 31.28 -5.15 10.13
N ASP A 179 31.62 -5.89 11.17
CA ASP A 179 31.42 -7.34 11.19
C ASP A 179 29.93 -7.71 11.22
N ASN A 180 29.07 -6.93 11.90
CA ASN A 180 27.60 -7.11 11.84
C ASN A 180 27.06 -6.89 10.43
N ILE A 181 27.61 -5.93 9.67
CA ILE A 181 27.22 -5.69 8.28
C ILE A 181 27.64 -6.91 7.43
N LEU A 182 28.84 -7.44 7.65
CA LEU A 182 29.34 -8.59 6.90
C LEU A 182 28.49 -9.83 7.17
N ASP A 183 28.17 -10.09 8.43
CA ASP A 183 27.37 -11.25 8.85
C ASP A 183 25.93 -11.16 8.31
N SER A 184 25.37 -9.95 8.25
CA SER A 184 23.99 -9.76 7.78
C SER A 184 23.86 -9.77 6.25
N LEU A 185 24.80 -9.14 5.52
CA LEU A 185 24.68 -8.91 4.08
C LEU A 185 25.53 -9.88 3.23
N TRP A 186 26.52 -10.54 3.81
CA TRP A 186 27.46 -11.46 3.14
C TRP A 186 27.72 -12.74 3.94
N SER A 187 26.69 -13.26 4.64
CA SER A 187 26.78 -14.46 5.47
C SER A 187 27.43 -15.68 4.76
N ASP A 188 27.14 -15.82 3.47
CA ASP A 188 27.61 -16.97 2.67
C ASP A 188 28.92 -16.70 1.90
N THR A 189 29.59 -15.58 2.21
CA THR A 189 30.80 -15.16 1.49
C THR A 189 32.04 -15.27 2.39
N ASP A 190 33.15 -15.73 1.82
CA ASP A 190 34.44 -15.71 2.53
C ASP A 190 34.75 -14.31 3.08
N VAL A 191 35.18 -14.24 4.34
CA VAL A 191 35.37 -12.98 5.11
C VAL A 191 36.28 -11.98 4.38
N LYS A 192 37.37 -12.45 3.71
CA LYS A 192 38.27 -11.53 2.98
C LYS A 192 37.57 -10.95 1.76
N LYS A 193 36.83 -11.80 1.02
CA LYS A 193 36.05 -11.36 -0.15
C LYS A 193 34.91 -10.42 0.26
N ALA A 194 34.19 -10.77 1.33
CA ALA A 194 33.11 -9.94 1.88
C ALA A 194 33.60 -8.53 2.28
N ARG A 195 34.77 -8.42 2.91
CA ARG A 195 35.39 -7.12 3.23
C ARG A 195 35.68 -6.27 1.99
N VAL A 196 36.22 -6.86 0.94
CA VAL A 196 36.47 -6.14 -0.33
C VAL A 196 35.15 -5.69 -0.97
N GLN A 197 34.15 -6.55 -0.98
CA GLN A 197 32.82 -6.23 -1.52
C GLN A 197 32.14 -5.11 -0.72
N LEU A 198 32.22 -5.14 0.62
CA LEU A 198 31.69 -4.07 1.47
C LEU A 198 32.35 -2.72 1.15
N HIS A 199 33.70 -2.65 1.07
CA HIS A 199 34.39 -1.42 0.71
C HIS A 199 33.97 -0.87 -0.64
N THR A 200 33.82 -1.74 -1.65
CA THR A 200 33.33 -1.37 -2.98
C THR A 200 31.90 -0.88 -2.92
N THR A 201 31.04 -1.58 -2.20
CA THR A 201 29.63 -1.23 -2.04
C THR A 201 29.44 0.10 -1.33
N VAL A 202 30.22 0.38 -0.27
CA VAL A 202 30.23 1.69 0.42
C VAL A 202 30.69 2.78 -0.53
N SER A 203 31.70 2.56 -1.37
CA SER A 203 32.14 3.54 -2.38
C SER A 203 31.03 3.85 -3.38
N TYR A 204 30.32 2.82 -3.88
CA TYR A 204 29.17 3.02 -4.78
C TYR A 204 28.04 3.79 -4.09
N LEU A 205 27.73 3.45 -2.85
CA LEU A 205 26.70 4.11 -2.07
C LEU A 205 27.04 5.60 -1.85
N ARG A 206 28.28 5.91 -1.44
CA ARG A 206 28.73 7.31 -1.31
C ARG A 206 28.62 8.08 -2.61
N THR A 207 29.06 7.49 -3.73
CA THR A 207 28.96 8.13 -5.06
C THR A 207 27.52 8.39 -5.43
N THR A 208 26.62 7.42 -5.22
CA THR A 208 25.19 7.57 -5.51
C THR A 208 24.59 8.71 -4.67
N LEU A 209 24.78 8.71 -3.35
CA LEU A 209 24.22 9.76 -2.47
C LEU A 209 24.81 11.16 -2.78
N SER A 210 26.10 11.24 -3.06
CA SER A 210 26.76 12.50 -3.44
C SER A 210 26.20 13.11 -4.71
N SER A 211 25.76 12.30 -5.69
CA SER A 211 25.12 12.80 -6.92
C SER A 211 23.78 13.50 -6.69
N TYR A 212 23.17 13.27 -5.53
CA TYR A 212 21.95 13.94 -5.06
C TYR A 212 22.20 15.00 -3.98
N GLY A 213 23.48 15.38 -3.77
CA GLY A 213 23.86 16.42 -2.81
C GLY A 213 24.09 15.96 -1.37
N TYR A 214 24.01 14.65 -1.11
CA TYR A 214 24.27 14.06 0.22
C TYR A 214 25.72 13.59 0.30
N THR A 215 26.63 14.55 0.52
CA THR A 215 28.06 14.29 0.69
C THR A 215 28.38 13.96 2.15
N ASP A 216 29.38 13.10 2.36
CA ASP A 216 29.92 12.73 3.68
C ASP A 216 28.91 12.17 4.69
N VAL A 217 27.76 11.67 4.20
CA VAL A 217 26.70 11.11 5.05
C VAL A 217 27.03 9.70 5.58
N ILE A 218 28.06 9.03 5.07
CA ILE A 218 28.53 7.74 5.57
C ILE A 218 29.93 7.89 6.16
N GLU A 219 29.99 7.84 7.47
CA GLU A 219 31.23 7.89 8.24
C GLU A 219 31.74 6.49 8.57
N TYR A 220 33.05 6.34 8.65
CA TYR A 220 33.68 5.14 9.18
C TYR A 220 34.63 5.52 10.30
N ALA A 221 34.32 5.10 11.52
CA ALA A 221 35.09 5.39 12.70
C ALA A 221 35.08 4.20 13.67
N ASN A 222 36.21 3.89 14.29
CA ASN A 222 36.33 2.85 15.31
C ASN A 222 35.77 1.47 14.87
N GLY A 223 35.95 1.10 13.61
CA GLY A 223 35.45 -0.17 13.08
C GLY A 223 33.96 -0.22 12.76
N CYS A 224 33.25 0.91 12.88
CA CYS A 224 31.81 1.04 12.63
C CYS A 224 31.52 1.96 11.46
N TYR A 225 30.45 1.70 10.74
CA TYR A 225 29.83 2.62 9.78
C TYR A 225 28.65 3.34 10.43
N ILE A 226 28.50 4.63 10.13
CA ILE A 226 27.39 5.46 10.62
C ILE A 226 26.78 6.18 9.43
N LEU A 227 25.48 6.01 9.19
CA LEU A 227 24.72 6.81 8.23
C LEU A 227 24.18 8.04 8.96
N LYS A 228 24.61 9.24 8.53
CA LYS A 228 24.18 10.55 9.06
C LYS A 228 23.33 11.24 7.99
N LEU A 229 22.01 11.04 8.04
CA LEU A 229 21.07 11.62 7.11
C LEU A 229 20.06 12.46 7.91
N ASN A 230 19.94 13.75 7.61
CA ASN A 230 19.08 14.66 8.36
C ASN A 230 17.88 15.17 7.55
N ASP A 231 18.05 15.38 6.25
CA ASP A 231 17.02 15.94 5.38
C ASP A 231 16.38 14.83 4.54
N PHE A 232 15.32 14.18 5.05
CA PHE A 232 14.57 13.15 4.37
C PHE A 232 13.13 13.06 4.90
N GLN A 233 12.23 12.44 4.13
CA GLN A 233 10.92 11.99 4.57
C GLN A 233 10.87 10.45 4.49
N CYS A 234 10.23 9.81 5.47
CA CYS A 234 10.11 8.35 5.50
C CYS A 234 8.82 7.92 6.19
N ASP A 235 8.03 7.12 5.50
CA ASP A 235 6.76 6.59 5.99
C ASP A 235 6.89 5.79 7.31
N ALA A 236 7.97 5.02 7.48
CA ALA A 236 8.21 4.29 8.73
C ALA A 236 8.53 5.22 9.91
N PHE A 237 9.29 6.30 9.66
CA PHE A 237 9.57 7.31 10.69
C PHE A 237 8.34 8.16 10.99
N ASP A 238 7.51 8.46 9.98
CA ASP A 238 6.24 9.15 10.17
C ASP A 238 5.28 8.33 11.05
N LEU A 239 5.22 6.99 10.87
CA LEU A 239 4.47 6.10 11.74
C LEU A 239 4.95 6.17 13.20
N GLU A 240 6.28 6.07 13.41
CA GLU A 240 6.87 6.14 14.75
C GLU A 240 6.60 7.52 15.40
N ASP A 241 6.73 8.62 14.66
CA ASP A 241 6.46 9.99 15.13
C ASP A 241 4.99 10.18 15.55
N ILE A 242 4.05 9.70 14.71
CA ILE A 242 2.61 9.76 15.00
C ILE A 242 2.28 9.04 16.31
N LEU A 243 2.80 7.82 16.49
CA LEU A 243 2.53 7.00 17.67
C LEU A 243 3.21 7.57 18.93
N ASN A 244 4.46 8.05 18.83
CA ASN A 244 5.18 8.66 19.93
C ASN A 244 4.51 9.98 20.37
N THR A 245 4.15 10.84 19.43
CA THR A 245 3.43 12.09 19.71
C THR A 245 2.09 11.79 20.41
N LYS A 246 1.38 10.75 19.98
CA LYS A 246 0.15 10.33 20.64
C LYS A 246 0.41 9.81 22.06
N ALA A 247 1.46 9.02 22.27
CA ALA A 247 1.83 8.52 23.59
C ALA A 247 2.17 9.67 24.58
N GLU A 248 2.84 10.71 24.11
CA GLU A 248 3.23 11.87 24.90
C GLU A 248 2.07 12.82 25.16
N THR A 249 1.26 13.12 24.15
CA THR A 249 0.23 14.18 24.21
C THR A 249 -1.18 13.66 24.46
N GLY A 250 -1.39 12.35 24.35
CA GLY A 250 -2.72 11.73 24.36
C GLY A 250 -3.57 12.02 23.10
N ARG A 251 -3.02 12.72 22.09
CA ARG A 251 -3.75 13.13 20.88
C ARG A 251 -3.13 12.54 19.63
N LEU A 252 -3.96 11.89 18.82
CA LEU A 252 -3.56 11.39 17.51
C LEU A 252 -3.62 12.52 16.47
N ASN A 253 -2.57 12.67 15.67
CA ASN A 253 -2.61 13.55 14.49
C ASN A 253 -3.33 12.82 13.34
N ILE A 254 -4.61 13.12 13.18
CA ILE A 254 -5.49 12.42 12.23
C ILE A 254 -5.06 12.67 10.78
N GLU A 255 -4.68 13.89 10.43
CA GLU A 255 -4.28 14.25 9.06
C GLU A 255 -3.05 13.45 8.63
N LYS A 256 -2.00 13.42 9.45
CA LYS A 256 -0.79 12.62 9.18
C LYS A 256 -1.09 11.12 9.13
N ALA A 257 -1.96 10.63 10.03
CA ALA A 257 -2.34 9.22 10.07
C ALA A 257 -3.13 8.81 8.82
N GLU A 258 -4.08 9.63 8.37
CA GLU A 258 -4.81 9.40 7.13
C GLU A 258 -3.89 9.46 5.90
N GLU A 259 -2.94 10.41 5.87
CA GLU A 259 -1.96 10.51 4.79
C GLU A 259 -1.08 9.25 4.71
N LEU A 260 -0.63 8.75 5.85
CA LEU A 260 0.18 7.53 5.92
C LEU A 260 -0.60 6.31 5.39
N ILE A 261 -1.88 6.15 5.79
CA ILE A 261 -2.73 5.06 5.31
C ILE A 261 -2.99 5.18 3.80
N GLN A 262 -3.25 6.39 3.30
CA GLN A 262 -3.47 6.62 1.87
C GLN A 262 -2.24 6.27 1.02
N ASN A 263 -1.05 6.43 1.60
CA ASN A 263 0.23 6.13 0.95
C ASN A 263 0.78 4.74 1.30
N TYR A 264 -0.02 3.91 1.98
CA TYR A 264 0.37 2.53 2.28
C TYR A 264 0.35 1.66 1.02
N HIS A 265 1.46 0.95 0.75
CA HIS A 265 1.65 0.15 -0.45
C HIS A 265 1.85 -1.36 -0.16
N GLY A 266 1.79 -1.76 1.09
CA GLY A 266 1.99 -3.14 1.51
C GLY A 266 2.80 -3.25 2.79
N GLU A 267 3.09 -4.47 3.22
CA GLU A 267 3.87 -4.73 4.42
C GLU A 267 5.27 -4.11 4.34
N PHE A 268 5.85 -3.88 5.51
CA PHE A 268 7.16 -3.25 5.61
C PHE A 268 8.24 -4.04 4.86
N MET A 269 8.85 -3.40 3.85
CA MET A 269 9.89 -3.96 2.97
C MET A 269 9.52 -5.32 2.36
N ALA A 270 8.25 -5.52 1.99
CA ALA A 270 7.67 -6.79 1.57
C ALA A 270 8.40 -7.50 0.41
N THR A 271 9.10 -6.75 -0.45
CA THR A 271 9.82 -7.29 -1.60
C THR A 271 11.30 -7.58 -1.31
N MET A 272 11.76 -7.29 -0.09
CA MET A 272 13.12 -7.54 0.35
C MET A 272 13.15 -8.79 1.23
N ASP A 273 13.46 -9.93 0.62
CA ASP A 273 13.61 -11.21 1.34
C ASP A 273 14.96 -11.26 2.09
N TYR A 274 15.15 -10.32 3.01
CA TYR A 274 16.36 -10.25 3.83
C TYR A 274 16.04 -10.69 5.26
N ALA A 275 16.70 -11.73 5.75
CA ALA A 275 16.52 -12.24 7.10
C ALA A 275 16.66 -11.16 8.19
N TRP A 276 17.53 -10.16 7.99
CA TRP A 276 17.75 -9.06 8.92
C TRP A 276 16.57 -8.06 9.00
N THR A 277 15.63 -8.04 8.04
CA THR A 277 14.45 -7.16 8.07
C THR A 277 13.34 -7.70 8.95
N THR A 278 13.26 -9.02 9.18
CA THR A 278 12.11 -9.72 9.78
C THR A 278 11.68 -9.13 11.12
N SER A 279 12.62 -8.90 12.04
CA SER A 279 12.28 -8.35 13.36
C SER A 279 11.72 -6.92 13.27
N LYS A 280 12.29 -6.08 12.41
CA LYS A 280 11.82 -4.70 12.21
C LYS A 280 10.49 -4.68 11.47
N ALA A 281 10.30 -5.56 10.48
CA ALA A 281 9.04 -5.72 9.76
C ALA A 281 7.88 -6.08 10.70
N ASN A 282 8.09 -7.07 11.57
CA ASN A 282 7.10 -7.46 12.57
C ASN A 282 6.74 -6.31 13.52
N LEU A 283 7.75 -5.52 13.95
CA LEU A 283 7.51 -4.35 14.79
C LEU A 283 6.71 -3.28 14.02
N MET A 284 7.10 -2.95 12.80
CA MET A 284 6.43 -1.93 11.98
C MET A 284 4.99 -2.33 11.65
N ASN A 285 4.76 -3.59 11.28
CA ASN A 285 3.41 -4.09 11.00
C ASN A 285 2.53 -4.05 12.28
N LYS A 286 3.09 -4.36 13.45
CA LYS A 286 2.38 -4.22 14.73
C LYS A 286 2.04 -2.76 15.03
N GLN A 287 2.99 -1.83 14.83
CA GLN A 287 2.77 -0.40 15.04
C GLN A 287 1.73 0.16 14.04
N PHE A 288 1.75 -0.30 12.80
CA PHE A 288 0.75 0.09 11.80
C PHE A 288 -0.66 -0.40 12.18
N SER A 289 -0.77 -1.65 12.67
CA SER A 289 -2.02 -2.17 13.23
C SER A 289 -2.52 -1.33 14.41
N GLN A 290 -1.61 -0.91 15.30
CA GLN A 290 -1.94 -0.01 16.40
C GLN A 290 -2.47 1.34 15.90
N LEU A 291 -1.87 1.93 14.87
CA LEU A 291 -2.36 3.17 14.26
C LEU A 291 -3.79 3.02 13.73
N LEU A 292 -4.10 1.90 13.08
CA LEU A 292 -5.45 1.59 12.58
C LEU A 292 -6.46 1.49 13.73
N ASP A 293 -6.12 0.78 14.80
CA ASP A 293 -6.96 0.67 16.00
C ASP A 293 -7.28 2.06 16.59
N GLU A 294 -6.29 2.94 16.65
CA GLU A 294 -6.47 4.30 17.17
C GLU A 294 -7.38 5.16 16.29
N LEU A 295 -7.25 5.04 14.97
CA LEU A 295 -8.12 5.75 14.03
C LEU A 295 -9.57 5.24 14.11
N ILE A 296 -9.76 3.93 14.16
CA ILE A 296 -11.09 3.30 14.34
C ILE A 296 -11.74 3.81 15.62
N LEU A 297 -10.99 3.84 16.72
CA LEU A 297 -11.46 4.35 18.00
C LEU A 297 -11.81 5.84 17.93
N TYR A 298 -10.97 6.65 17.28
CA TYR A 298 -11.23 8.07 17.08
C TYR A 298 -12.53 8.30 16.31
N TYR A 299 -12.73 7.62 15.17
CA TYR A 299 -13.95 7.78 14.37
C TYR A 299 -15.19 7.23 15.06
N SER A 300 -15.06 6.17 15.85
CA SER A 300 -16.14 5.66 16.69
C SER A 300 -16.60 6.69 17.70
N LYS A 301 -15.67 7.32 18.43
CA LYS A 301 -15.97 8.36 19.43
C LYS A 301 -16.61 9.62 18.83
N ASN A 302 -16.20 9.99 17.60
CA ASN A 302 -16.69 11.17 16.91
C ASN A 302 -17.90 10.89 16.00
N GLN A 303 -18.48 9.69 16.06
CA GLN A 303 -19.64 9.26 15.26
C GLN A 303 -19.45 9.46 13.75
N ASN A 304 -18.20 9.41 13.28
CA ASN A 304 -17.89 9.51 11.87
C ASN A 304 -17.99 8.13 11.22
N LEU A 305 -19.23 7.73 10.91
CA LEU A 305 -19.55 6.40 10.40
C LEU A 305 -18.78 6.06 9.12
N LYS A 306 -18.68 6.99 8.17
CA LYS A 306 -18.02 6.76 6.88
C LYS A 306 -16.52 6.45 7.06
N ASN A 307 -15.81 7.25 7.85
CA ASN A 307 -14.38 7.05 8.05
C ASN A 307 -14.11 5.84 8.97
N ARG A 308 -15.02 5.53 9.92
CA ARG A 308 -14.96 4.31 10.72
C ARG A 308 -15.03 3.06 9.85
N GLU A 309 -16.04 2.98 8.97
CA GLU A 309 -16.19 1.87 8.01
C GLU A 309 -14.95 1.70 7.14
N ARG A 310 -14.49 2.79 6.53
CA ARG A 310 -13.30 2.77 5.67
C ARG A 310 -12.07 2.25 6.42
N SER A 311 -11.85 2.70 7.65
CA SER A 311 -10.71 2.25 8.46
C SER A 311 -10.82 0.78 8.87
N LEU A 312 -12.03 0.31 9.20
CA LEU A 312 -12.29 -1.09 9.53
C LEU A 312 -12.06 -2.02 8.32
N LEU A 313 -12.55 -1.64 7.15
CA LEU A 313 -12.36 -2.41 5.92
C LEU A 313 -10.88 -2.44 5.51
N PHE A 314 -10.17 -1.32 5.64
CA PHE A 314 -8.74 -1.29 5.41
C PHE A 314 -7.97 -2.15 6.44
N ALA A 315 -8.36 -2.14 7.70
CA ALA A 315 -7.76 -2.99 8.73
C ALA A 315 -7.99 -4.47 8.46
N LEU A 316 -9.15 -4.85 7.91
CA LEU A 316 -9.43 -6.24 7.49
C LEU A 316 -8.56 -6.64 6.27
N GLU A 317 -8.36 -5.73 5.32
CA GLU A 317 -7.45 -5.96 4.19
C GLU A 317 -5.99 -6.12 4.66
N PHE A 318 -5.58 -5.31 5.64
CA PHE A 318 -4.25 -5.37 6.25
C PHE A 318 -4.03 -6.67 7.05
N ASN A 319 -5.03 -7.12 7.80
CA ASN A 319 -5.00 -8.37 8.56
C ASN A 319 -6.29 -9.16 8.36
N PRO A 320 -6.39 -9.94 7.28
CA PRO A 320 -7.62 -10.64 6.91
C PRO A 320 -8.01 -11.79 7.86
N TYR A 321 -7.11 -12.22 8.74
CA TYR A 321 -7.36 -13.31 9.70
C TYR A 321 -7.74 -12.82 11.10
N SER A 322 -8.02 -11.53 11.27
CA SER A 322 -8.30 -10.95 12.59
C SER A 322 -9.77 -11.05 12.97
N ASP A 323 -10.09 -11.98 13.91
CA ASP A 323 -11.41 -12.04 14.55
C ASP A 323 -11.85 -10.68 15.12
N LYS A 324 -10.93 -9.96 15.80
CA LYS A 324 -11.20 -8.65 16.39
C LYS A 324 -11.77 -7.65 15.39
N ILE A 325 -11.16 -7.56 14.20
CA ILE A 325 -11.60 -6.61 13.16
C ILE A 325 -12.96 -7.03 12.61
N VAL A 326 -13.15 -8.33 12.38
CA VAL A 326 -14.44 -8.86 11.91
C VAL A 326 -15.55 -8.63 12.93
N GLN A 327 -15.30 -8.82 14.23
CA GLN A 327 -16.25 -8.49 15.29
C GLN A 327 -16.64 -6.99 15.25
N GLN A 328 -15.66 -6.11 15.11
CA GLN A 328 -15.90 -4.67 15.00
C GLN A 328 -16.71 -4.29 13.75
N LEU A 329 -16.50 -4.98 12.62
CA LEU A 329 -17.29 -4.78 11.40
C LEU A 329 -18.72 -5.29 11.56
N ILE A 330 -18.92 -6.47 12.15
CA ILE A 330 -20.25 -7.01 12.45
C ILE A 330 -21.01 -6.05 13.38
N GLN A 331 -20.36 -5.56 14.45
CA GLN A 331 -20.95 -4.58 15.35
C GLN A 331 -21.31 -3.29 14.62
N TYR A 332 -20.39 -2.74 13.84
CA TYR A 332 -20.61 -1.53 13.07
C TYR A 332 -21.82 -1.66 12.12
N TYR A 333 -21.88 -2.72 11.32
CA TYR A 333 -22.99 -2.93 10.38
C TYR A 333 -24.32 -3.20 11.11
N THR A 334 -24.29 -3.81 12.28
CA THR A 334 -25.47 -3.97 13.14
C THR A 334 -25.94 -2.63 13.69
N GLU A 335 -25.02 -1.77 14.18
CA GLU A 335 -25.32 -0.42 14.68
C GLU A 335 -26.02 0.47 13.63
N ILE A 336 -25.61 0.38 12.36
CA ILE A 336 -26.21 1.15 11.27
C ILE A 336 -27.40 0.47 10.59
N GLY A 337 -27.84 -0.69 11.10
CA GLY A 337 -28.98 -1.47 10.55
C GLY A 337 -28.68 -2.21 9.24
N ASN A 338 -27.42 -2.28 8.78
CA ASN A 338 -27.05 -3.00 7.56
C ASN A 338 -26.68 -4.46 7.84
N ARG A 339 -27.69 -5.21 8.23
CA ARG A 339 -27.55 -6.62 8.58
C ARG A 339 -26.99 -7.48 7.45
N ALA A 340 -27.33 -7.19 6.20
CA ALA A 340 -26.88 -7.97 5.04
C ALA A 340 -25.34 -7.94 4.92
N GLU A 341 -24.70 -6.80 5.12
CA GLU A 341 -23.24 -6.70 5.12
C GLU A 341 -22.61 -7.38 6.35
N ALA A 342 -23.23 -7.30 7.53
CA ALA A 342 -22.75 -8.05 8.70
C ALA A 342 -22.69 -9.56 8.44
N ILE A 343 -23.76 -10.14 7.83
CA ILE A 343 -23.84 -11.56 7.45
C ILE A 343 -22.79 -11.91 6.41
N LYS A 344 -22.62 -11.07 5.40
CA LYS A 344 -21.66 -11.29 4.32
C LYS A 344 -20.21 -11.28 4.83
N ILE A 345 -19.86 -10.34 5.70
CA ILE A 345 -18.52 -10.26 6.32
C ILE A 345 -18.22 -11.56 7.10
N TYR A 346 -19.16 -12.02 7.92
CA TYR A 346 -18.94 -13.27 8.66
C TYR A 346 -18.73 -14.47 7.74
N HIS A 347 -19.58 -14.66 6.72
CA HIS A 347 -19.43 -15.79 5.80
C HIS A 347 -18.15 -15.73 4.98
N SER A 348 -17.73 -14.56 4.53
CA SER A 348 -16.46 -14.37 3.82
C SER A 348 -15.28 -14.72 4.73
N PHE A 349 -15.30 -14.27 5.98
CA PHE A 349 -14.27 -14.57 6.96
C PHE A 349 -14.20 -16.06 7.32
N ASN A 350 -15.35 -16.69 7.58
CA ASN A 350 -15.42 -18.12 7.87
C ASN A 350 -14.90 -18.96 6.70
N SER A 351 -15.28 -18.60 5.47
CA SER A 351 -14.78 -19.27 4.26
C SER A 351 -13.25 -19.12 4.13
N LEU A 352 -12.73 -17.93 4.35
CA LEU A 352 -11.28 -17.65 4.31
C LEU A 352 -10.51 -18.50 5.32
N LEU A 353 -10.97 -18.52 6.58
CA LEU A 353 -10.31 -19.30 7.65
C LEU A 353 -10.35 -20.82 7.36
N LEU A 354 -11.47 -21.32 6.87
CA LEU A 354 -11.61 -22.74 6.52
C LEU A 354 -10.72 -23.13 5.33
N THR A 355 -10.68 -22.31 4.28
CA THR A 355 -9.92 -22.65 3.07
C THR A 355 -8.41 -22.49 3.24
N GLU A 356 -7.95 -21.46 3.95
CA GLU A 356 -6.52 -21.15 4.02
C GLU A 356 -5.84 -21.70 5.29
N LEU A 357 -6.55 -21.76 6.42
CA LEU A 357 -5.98 -22.16 7.72
C LEU A 357 -6.61 -23.45 8.28
N ASN A 358 -7.70 -23.94 7.69
CA ASN A 358 -8.47 -25.08 8.20
C ASN A 358 -8.94 -24.90 9.66
N VAL A 359 -9.32 -23.67 10.04
CA VAL A 359 -9.89 -23.33 11.34
C VAL A 359 -11.22 -22.60 11.18
N SER A 360 -12.01 -22.55 12.27
CA SER A 360 -13.25 -21.78 12.33
C SER A 360 -13.01 -20.44 13.03
N PRO A 361 -13.90 -19.43 12.82
CA PRO A 361 -13.90 -18.21 13.61
C PRO A 361 -13.96 -18.50 15.13
N SER A 362 -13.50 -17.55 15.94
CA SER A 362 -13.57 -17.68 17.40
C SER A 362 -15.03 -17.85 17.89
N GLN A 363 -15.18 -18.41 19.07
CA GLN A 363 -16.50 -18.57 19.68
C GLN A 363 -17.20 -17.21 19.82
N GLU A 364 -16.48 -16.16 20.23
CA GLU A 364 -17.01 -14.80 20.40
C GLU A 364 -17.53 -14.24 19.07
N THR A 365 -16.81 -14.44 17.97
CA THR A 365 -17.22 -14.00 16.63
C THR A 365 -18.48 -14.75 16.18
N THR A 366 -18.54 -16.05 16.46
CA THR A 366 -19.69 -16.89 16.13
C THR A 366 -20.93 -16.50 16.94
N GLU A 367 -20.79 -16.28 18.24
CA GLU A 367 -21.88 -15.82 19.11
C GLU A 367 -22.41 -14.44 18.67
N LEU A 368 -21.51 -13.52 18.33
CA LEU A 368 -21.89 -12.20 17.80
C LEU A 368 -22.72 -12.33 16.51
N PHE A 369 -22.30 -13.21 15.61
CA PHE A 369 -23.04 -13.49 14.38
C PHE A 369 -24.41 -14.11 14.67
N GLN A 370 -24.53 -15.07 15.60
CA GLN A 370 -25.80 -15.65 16.01
C GLN A 370 -26.77 -14.58 16.53
N ASN A 371 -26.28 -13.64 17.34
CA ASN A 371 -27.08 -12.52 17.82
C ASN A 371 -27.64 -11.65 16.67
N VAL A 372 -26.87 -11.45 15.61
CA VAL A 372 -27.34 -10.76 14.39
C VAL A 372 -28.46 -11.52 13.71
N LEU A 373 -28.41 -12.87 13.70
CA LEU A 373 -29.48 -13.70 13.14
C LEU A 373 -30.77 -13.68 13.97
N HIS A 374 -30.66 -13.80 15.29
CA HIS A 374 -31.83 -13.89 16.20
C HIS A 374 -32.54 -12.54 16.44
N ALA A 375 -31.87 -11.41 16.27
CA ALA A 375 -32.51 -10.11 16.36
C ALA A 375 -33.68 -9.93 15.37
N HIS A 376 -33.66 -10.66 14.25
CA HIS A 376 -34.71 -10.61 13.26
C HIS A 376 -35.94 -11.50 13.58
N GLU A 377 -35.76 -12.59 14.29
CA GLU A 377 -36.88 -13.48 14.63
C GLU A 377 -37.84 -12.76 15.61
N LYS A 378 -37.30 -11.96 16.53
CA LYS A 378 -38.11 -11.17 17.48
C LYS A 378 -38.84 -9.99 16.83
N GLU A 379 -38.30 -9.36 15.78
CA GLU A 379 -38.99 -8.28 15.04
C GLU A 379 -40.13 -8.82 14.18
N HIS A 380 -40.01 -10.05 13.66
CA HIS A 380 -41.10 -10.70 12.92
C HIS A 380 -42.21 -11.22 13.81
N GLU A 381 -41.92 -11.73 15.02
CA GLU A 381 -42.92 -12.15 15.98
C GLU A 381 -43.77 -10.98 16.53
N THR A 382 -43.18 -9.80 16.72
CA THR A 382 -43.92 -8.60 17.18
C THR A 382 -44.73 -7.90 16.08
N SER A 383 -44.49 -8.24 14.80
CA SER A 383 -45.23 -7.64 13.65
C SER A 383 -46.44 -8.48 13.18
N VAL A 384 -46.68 -9.65 13.76
CA VAL A 384 -47.73 -10.59 13.33
C VAL A 384 -48.98 -10.58 14.20
N TYR A 385 -49.05 -9.78 15.27
CA TYR A 385 -50.29 -9.60 16.02
C TYR A 385 -50.80 -8.13 15.91
N PRO A 386 -52.00 -7.94 15.31
CA PRO A 386 -52.70 -6.68 15.29
C PRO A 386 -53.29 -6.32 16.67
#